data_4ea6650cae4b7dc470105dfcc591bb8b
#
_entry.id   4ea6650cae4b7dc470105dfcc591bb8b
#
_cell.length_a   1.000
_cell.length_b   1.000
_cell.length_c   1.000
_cell.angle_alpha   90.00
_cell.angle_beta   90.00
_cell.angle_gamma   90.00
#
_symmetry.space_group_name_H-M   'P 1'
#
loop_
_entity.id
_entity.type
_entity.pdbx_description
1 polymer ?
#
loop_
_entity_poly.entity_id
_entity_poly.type
_entity_poly.pdbx_seq_one_letter_code
_entity_poly.pdbx_strand_id
1 'polypeptide(L)'
;MFVNGNRLLECSITGEVEASSRSRCESIKNVPRGSGPIAWALCVRGLWGQQGFRVAVAERKPAEMFTLMEGERSAQDVLEQMILERSLSDDREAFMVADLGEVVKKHWHFQEVLPRVKPFYSVKSNDSKEVIQTLAKLGTDFDCTSKGEIELVLGLGVSPDRIIYANPCKQLSHIKYAASSGVKMMTFDSEEELTKVAQCHPTARMLLRIKTDDSKSCGHLSSKFGAPLEACRHILEEARQLGITVVGVSFHVGSRSKNLASFTQAIADAHTVFQTGIELGHHMQVLDIGGGFPGIEDAQPSFEEMGAVVTSELCKHFPEGCGVEIIAEPGRFYVTSAFTAALNVIAKKTIVENWSKHPIRKKIMYYLNDGIFGSFNFLLFEENHLKPLIIHKACLAQSLYPSTLWGQTLDGNDKIMDDVALPELQVGDWLVFRNIGAYSVTTTTLFNAFTAMPIYFLLHKDTWTALGVPLTPNKH
;
A
#
# COMPACT_ATOMS: atom_id res chain seq x y z
N MET A 1 21.95 -42.52 -5.15
CA MET A 1 21.32 -43.62 -5.91
C MET A 1 20.15 -43.02 -6.68
N PHE A 2 20.26 -43.07 -8.00
CA PHE A 2 19.25 -42.55 -8.95
C PHE A 2 18.04 -43.48 -9.01
N VAL A 3 16.82 -42.94 -9.17
CA VAL A 3 15.82 -43.53 -10.09
C VAL A 3 14.89 -42.38 -10.59
N ASN A 4 14.85 -42.24 -11.90
CA ASN A 4 13.91 -41.48 -12.72
C ASN A 4 12.50 -42.09 -12.69
N GLY A 5 11.47 -41.24 -12.89
CA GLY A 5 10.12 -41.70 -13.18
C GLY A 5 9.16 -40.59 -13.58
N ASN A 6 9.26 -40.10 -14.83
CA ASN A 6 8.19 -39.37 -15.48
C ASN A 6 6.92 -40.22 -15.59
N ARG A 7 5.80 -39.77 -15.05
CA ARG A 7 4.44 -40.20 -15.44
C ARG A 7 3.64 -38.98 -15.86
N LEU A 8 3.34 -38.96 -17.15
CA LEU A 8 2.27 -38.15 -17.73
C LEU A 8 0.92 -38.64 -17.21
N LEU A 9 0.13 -37.79 -16.62
CA LEU A 9 -1.28 -38.04 -16.32
C LEU A 9 -2.11 -37.64 -17.54
N GLU A 10 -2.64 -38.62 -18.24
CA GLU A 10 -3.73 -38.46 -19.20
C GLU A 10 -5.02 -38.20 -18.44
N CYS A 11 -5.63 -37.05 -18.68
CA CYS A 11 -6.96 -36.69 -18.19
C CYS A 11 -7.97 -37.06 -19.29
N SER A 12 -8.68 -38.18 -19.13
CA SER A 12 -9.83 -38.52 -19.97
C SER A 12 -11.06 -37.78 -19.50
N ILE A 13 -11.58 -36.89 -20.36
CA ILE A 13 -12.89 -36.29 -20.17
C ILE A 13 -13.91 -37.09 -20.94
N THR A 14 -14.74 -37.83 -20.20
CA THR A 14 -15.99 -38.44 -20.74
C THR A 14 -17.16 -37.59 -20.22
N GLY A 15 -17.80 -36.84 -21.09
CA GLY A 15 -19.04 -36.13 -20.83
C GLY A 15 -19.79 -36.00 -22.15
N GLU A 16 -20.96 -36.65 -22.27
CA GLU A 16 -21.85 -36.62 -23.41
C GLU A 16 -22.32 -35.18 -23.68
N VAL A 17 -22.10 -34.72 -24.90
CA VAL A 17 -22.73 -33.50 -25.43
C VAL A 17 -23.72 -33.89 -26.49
N GLU A 18 -24.98 -33.57 -26.25
CA GLU A 18 -26.09 -33.85 -27.14
C GLU A 18 -25.95 -33.21 -28.53
N ALA A 19 -26.48 -33.95 -29.50
CA ALA A 19 -26.39 -33.71 -30.92
C ALA A 19 -27.27 -32.54 -31.38
N SER A 20 -26.70 -31.36 -31.59
CA SER A 20 -27.30 -30.32 -32.41
C SER A 20 -26.35 -29.41 -33.18
N SER A 21 -25.11 -29.81 -33.47
CA SER A 21 -24.14 -29.00 -34.24
C SER A 21 -23.33 -29.77 -35.27
N ARG A 22 -23.97 -30.69 -36.01
CA ARG A 22 -23.29 -31.48 -37.05
C ARG A 22 -23.24 -30.81 -38.44
N SER A 23 -23.23 -29.49 -38.58
CA SER A 23 -23.19 -28.87 -39.91
C SER A 23 -22.09 -27.85 -40.14
N ARG A 24 -21.06 -27.74 -39.28
CA ARG A 24 -19.95 -26.77 -39.49
C ARG A 24 -18.54 -27.32 -39.27
N CYS A 25 -18.31 -28.61 -39.40
CA CYS A 25 -16.97 -29.17 -39.14
C CYS A 25 -16.26 -29.73 -40.39
N GLU A 26 -16.75 -29.45 -41.63
CA GLU A 26 -16.13 -29.96 -42.87
C GLU A 26 -15.10 -29.05 -43.54
N SER A 27 -14.83 -27.84 -43.03
CA SER A 27 -13.87 -26.89 -43.65
C SER A 27 -12.44 -26.92 -43.10
N ILE A 28 -12.05 -27.89 -42.27
CA ILE A 28 -10.72 -27.93 -41.66
C ILE A 28 -9.88 -29.13 -42.18
N LYS A 29 -10.07 -29.56 -43.41
CA LYS A 29 -9.28 -30.69 -43.98
C LYS A 29 -8.10 -30.30 -44.87
N ASN A 30 -7.77 -29.03 -45.04
CA ASN A 30 -6.66 -28.62 -45.90
C ASN A 30 -5.76 -27.56 -45.25
N VAL A 31 -5.00 -27.96 -44.23
CA VAL A 31 -3.88 -27.16 -43.73
C VAL A 31 -2.59 -27.93 -43.99
N PRO A 32 -1.57 -27.40 -44.70
CA PRO A 32 -0.32 -28.07 -44.98
C PRO A 32 0.45 -28.34 -43.68
N ARG A 33 0.98 -29.55 -43.53
CA ARG A 33 1.90 -29.91 -42.44
C ARG A 33 3.24 -29.18 -42.67
N GLY A 34 3.47 -28.10 -41.91
CA GLY A 34 4.75 -27.39 -41.99
C GLY A 34 4.83 -26.00 -41.36
N SER A 35 3.78 -25.45 -40.80
CA SER A 35 3.80 -24.13 -40.19
C SER A 35 4.00 -24.22 -38.67
N GLY A 36 5.03 -23.54 -38.16
CA GLY A 36 5.42 -23.51 -36.76
C GLY A 36 4.44 -22.79 -35.82
N PRO A 37 4.78 -22.61 -34.55
CA PRO A 37 3.85 -22.19 -33.46
C PRO A 37 3.07 -20.87 -33.67
N ILE A 38 3.49 -20.05 -34.62
CA ILE A 38 2.89 -18.72 -34.91
C ILE A 38 1.53 -18.86 -35.63
N ALA A 39 1.33 -19.90 -36.42
CA ALA A 39 0.07 -20.10 -37.17
C ALA A 39 -1.09 -20.50 -36.25
N TRP A 40 -0.83 -21.12 -35.11
CA TRP A 40 -1.84 -21.49 -34.13
C TRP A 40 -2.39 -20.28 -33.35
N ALA A 41 -1.55 -19.29 -33.08
CA ALA A 41 -1.97 -18.08 -32.35
C ALA A 41 -2.95 -17.20 -33.14
N LEU A 42 -2.86 -17.23 -34.47
CA LEU A 42 -3.76 -16.46 -35.35
C LEU A 42 -5.11 -17.15 -35.58
N CYS A 43 -5.15 -18.49 -35.54
CA CYS A 43 -6.41 -19.23 -35.73
C CYS A 43 -7.31 -19.16 -34.48
N VAL A 44 -6.72 -19.10 -33.28
CA VAL A 44 -7.48 -18.94 -32.03
C VAL A 44 -8.03 -17.53 -31.87
N ARG A 45 -7.35 -16.49 -32.38
CA ARG A 45 -7.88 -15.11 -32.38
C ARG A 45 -9.10 -14.89 -33.29
N GLY A 46 -9.25 -15.68 -34.34
CA GLY A 46 -10.36 -15.56 -35.27
C GLY A 46 -11.68 -16.15 -34.75
N LEU A 47 -11.66 -17.06 -33.79
CA LEU A 47 -12.84 -17.73 -33.25
C LEU A 47 -13.41 -17.10 -31.98
N TRP A 48 -12.66 -16.16 -31.34
CA TRP A 48 -13.08 -15.46 -30.11
C TRP A 48 -13.47 -14.00 -30.36
N GLY A 49 -13.61 -13.59 -31.59
CA GLY A 49 -13.75 -12.20 -32.05
C GLY A 49 -15.14 -11.56 -31.96
N GLN A 50 -16.19 -12.20 -31.47
CA GLN A 50 -17.54 -11.59 -31.47
C GLN A 50 -18.41 -11.85 -30.22
N GLN A 51 -17.86 -12.33 -29.14
CA GLN A 51 -18.54 -12.18 -27.85
C GLN A 51 -17.50 -11.74 -26.82
N GLY A 52 -17.17 -10.46 -26.86
CA GLY A 52 -16.42 -9.83 -25.81
C GLY A 52 -17.22 -9.90 -24.52
N PHE A 53 -16.79 -10.75 -23.58
CA PHE A 53 -17.02 -10.48 -22.18
C PHE A 53 -16.30 -9.16 -21.88
N ARG A 54 -16.96 -8.05 -22.13
CA ARG A 54 -16.67 -6.82 -21.43
C ARG A 54 -17.04 -7.11 -19.97
N VAL A 55 -16.06 -7.47 -19.16
CA VAL A 55 -16.13 -7.09 -17.76
C VAL A 55 -16.27 -5.58 -17.82
N ALA A 56 -17.48 -5.10 -17.65
CA ALA A 56 -17.73 -3.69 -17.44
C ALA A 56 -17.10 -3.37 -16.08
N VAL A 57 -15.81 -3.06 -16.10
CA VAL A 57 -15.27 -2.13 -15.12
C VAL A 57 -16.05 -0.86 -15.43
N ALA A 58 -17.08 -0.62 -14.65
CA ALA A 58 -17.79 0.64 -14.69
C ALA A 58 -16.71 1.71 -14.42
N GLU A 59 -16.28 2.40 -15.48
CA GLU A 59 -15.51 3.62 -15.33
C GLU A 59 -16.43 4.57 -14.56
N ARG A 60 -16.22 4.66 -13.23
CA ARG A 60 -16.89 5.65 -12.41
C ARG A 60 -16.50 7.00 -12.97
N LYS A 61 -17.50 7.78 -13.35
CA LYS A 61 -17.30 9.16 -13.81
C LYS A 61 -16.57 9.93 -12.68
N PRO A 62 -15.67 10.87 -13.01
CA PRO A 62 -14.92 11.63 -12.01
C PRO A 62 -15.76 12.30 -10.90
N ALA A 63 -17.06 12.55 -11.16
CA ALA A 63 -17.99 13.13 -10.19
C ALA A 63 -18.54 12.12 -9.15
N GLU A 64 -18.24 10.82 -9.27
CA GLU A 64 -18.71 9.75 -8.37
C GLU A 64 -17.60 9.18 -7.50
N MET A 65 -16.39 9.78 -7.49
CA MET A 65 -15.23 9.22 -6.79
C MET A 65 -15.36 9.28 -5.27
N PHE A 66 -16.06 10.27 -4.72
CA PHE A 66 -16.30 10.38 -3.27
C PHE A 66 -17.61 11.09 -2.97
N THR A 67 -18.14 10.86 -1.77
CA THR A 67 -19.35 11.51 -1.28
C THR A 67 -18.97 12.80 -0.58
N LEU A 68 -19.55 13.92 -1.02
CA LEU A 68 -19.41 15.20 -0.34
C LEU A 68 -20.33 15.23 0.89
N MET A 69 -19.72 15.45 2.07
CA MET A 69 -20.45 15.67 3.32
C MET A 69 -20.80 17.16 3.46
N GLU A 70 -22.00 17.43 3.95
CA GLU A 70 -22.47 18.78 4.26
C GLU A 70 -22.71 18.94 5.77
N GLY A 71 -22.51 20.15 6.29
CA GLY A 71 -22.71 20.47 7.70
C GLY A 71 -21.65 19.85 8.62
N GLU A 72 -22.02 19.62 9.89
CA GLU A 72 -21.12 19.09 10.95
C GLU A 72 -21.01 17.57 10.99
N ARG A 73 -21.53 16.87 9.98
CA ARG A 73 -21.56 15.40 9.95
C ARG A 73 -20.14 14.83 9.79
N SER A 74 -19.76 13.92 10.68
CA SER A 74 -18.45 13.24 10.65
C SER A 74 -18.47 11.94 9.83
N ALA A 75 -17.29 11.45 9.46
CA ALA A 75 -17.14 10.13 8.85
C ALA A 75 -17.64 9.00 9.78
N GLN A 76 -17.54 9.17 11.09
CA GLN A 76 -18.10 8.26 12.09
C GLN A 76 -19.63 8.19 12.01
N ASP A 77 -20.32 9.34 11.89
CA ASP A 77 -21.77 9.39 11.75
C ASP A 77 -22.25 8.67 10.48
N VAL A 78 -21.50 8.82 9.39
CA VAL A 78 -21.79 8.11 8.12
C VAL A 78 -21.61 6.60 8.30
N LEU A 79 -20.52 6.18 8.93
CA LEU A 79 -20.25 4.76 9.20
C LEU A 79 -21.35 4.14 10.05
N GLU A 80 -21.76 4.81 11.14
CA GLU A 80 -22.81 4.32 12.05
C GLU A 80 -24.17 4.24 11.35
N GLN A 81 -24.51 5.23 10.52
CA GLN A 81 -25.70 5.18 9.70
C GLN A 81 -25.69 4.01 8.71
N MET A 82 -24.57 3.79 8.02
CA MET A 82 -24.42 2.67 7.08
C MET A 82 -24.56 1.32 7.79
N ILE A 83 -23.99 1.17 8.99
CA ILE A 83 -24.17 -0.02 9.83
C ILE A 83 -25.64 -0.23 10.16
N LEU A 84 -26.36 0.83 10.55
CA LEU A 84 -27.79 0.75 10.87
C LEU A 84 -28.61 0.32 9.64
N GLU A 85 -28.39 0.94 8.49
CA GLU A 85 -29.07 0.62 7.23
C GLU A 85 -28.84 -0.84 6.81
N ARG A 86 -27.59 -1.30 6.86
CA ARG A 86 -27.22 -2.70 6.54
C ARG A 86 -27.77 -3.70 7.57
N SER A 87 -27.89 -3.31 8.82
CA SER A 87 -28.47 -4.15 9.87
C SER A 87 -29.97 -4.38 9.67
N LEU A 88 -30.66 -3.45 8.99
CA LEU A 88 -32.08 -3.53 8.65
C LEU A 88 -32.33 -4.24 7.31
N SER A 89 -31.29 -4.55 6.55
CA SER A 89 -31.33 -5.25 5.26
C SER A 89 -30.65 -6.61 5.35
N ASP A 90 -30.71 -7.38 4.25
CA ASP A 90 -29.95 -8.62 4.11
C ASP A 90 -28.49 -8.38 3.67
N ASP A 91 -28.14 -7.13 3.26
CA ASP A 91 -26.76 -6.74 2.92
C ASP A 91 -25.96 -6.48 4.19
N ARG A 92 -25.14 -7.44 4.58
CA ARG A 92 -24.25 -7.35 5.72
C ARG A 92 -22.77 -7.47 5.33
N GLU A 93 -22.44 -7.14 4.08
CA GLU A 93 -21.07 -7.15 3.60
C GLU A 93 -20.21 -6.16 4.39
N ALA A 94 -18.96 -6.56 4.66
CA ALA A 94 -17.99 -5.68 5.28
C ALA A 94 -17.70 -4.47 4.37
N PHE A 95 -17.37 -3.32 4.97
CA PHE A 95 -17.05 -2.11 4.23
C PHE A 95 -16.08 -1.21 4.99
N MET A 96 -15.39 -0.34 4.24
CA MET A 96 -14.57 0.74 4.79
C MET A 96 -15.19 2.09 4.54
N VAL A 97 -14.98 3.01 5.47
CA VAL A 97 -15.16 4.45 5.28
C VAL A 97 -13.79 5.10 5.32
N ALA A 98 -13.48 5.94 4.33
CA ALA A 98 -12.25 6.69 4.20
C ALA A 98 -12.53 8.19 4.30
N ASP A 99 -12.05 8.84 5.36
CA ASP A 99 -12.14 10.29 5.57
C ASP A 99 -10.96 10.99 4.87
N LEU A 100 -11.20 11.55 3.69
CA LEU A 100 -10.18 12.33 2.97
C LEU A 100 -9.86 13.66 3.66
N GLY A 101 -10.75 14.16 4.51
CA GLY A 101 -10.49 15.32 5.35
C GLY A 101 -9.36 15.08 6.36
N GLU A 102 -9.27 13.84 6.87
CA GLU A 102 -8.15 13.42 7.73
C GLU A 102 -6.83 13.41 6.96
N VAL A 103 -6.81 12.96 5.70
CA VAL A 103 -5.62 13.04 4.82
C VAL A 103 -5.17 14.49 4.63
N VAL A 104 -6.11 15.41 4.45
CA VAL A 104 -5.83 16.86 4.32
C VAL A 104 -5.24 17.41 5.61
N LYS A 105 -5.80 17.09 6.78
CA LYS A 105 -5.26 17.50 8.09
C LYS A 105 -3.84 17.00 8.30
N LYS A 106 -3.57 15.73 7.97
CA LYS A 106 -2.22 15.14 8.03
C LYS A 106 -1.23 15.89 7.14
N HIS A 107 -1.65 16.36 5.96
CA HIS A 107 -0.78 17.12 5.09
C HIS A 107 -0.35 18.46 5.73
N TRP A 108 -1.29 19.22 6.27
CA TRP A 108 -0.97 20.48 6.95
C TRP A 108 -0.13 20.26 8.18
N HIS A 109 -0.43 19.22 8.96
CA HIS A 109 0.35 18.83 10.13
C HIS A 109 1.79 18.44 9.77
N PHE A 110 1.98 17.71 8.64
CA PHE A 110 3.32 17.38 8.15
C PHE A 110 4.14 18.65 7.84
N GLN A 111 3.52 19.62 7.16
CA GLN A 111 4.18 20.87 6.80
C GLN A 111 4.48 21.76 8.02
N GLU A 112 3.64 21.71 9.06
CA GLU A 112 3.86 22.44 10.31
C GLU A 112 5.07 21.88 11.07
N VAL A 113 5.19 20.56 11.20
CA VAL A 113 6.23 19.90 11.97
C VAL A 113 7.56 19.86 11.21
N LEU A 114 7.51 19.66 9.89
CA LEU A 114 8.67 19.53 9.00
C LEU A 114 8.63 20.53 7.81
N PRO A 115 8.64 21.85 8.06
CA PRO A 115 8.42 22.86 7.02
C PRO A 115 9.46 22.88 5.91
N ARG A 116 10.68 22.34 6.16
CA ARG A 116 11.76 22.25 5.18
C ARG A 116 11.76 20.95 4.38
N VAL A 117 10.87 20.01 4.71
CA VAL A 117 10.87 18.66 4.12
C VAL A 117 9.68 18.53 3.19
N LYS A 118 9.95 18.32 1.92
CA LYS A 118 8.90 18.09 0.92
C LYS A 118 8.42 16.63 0.97
N PRO A 119 7.13 16.39 1.17
CA PRO A 119 6.61 15.02 1.20
C PRO A 119 6.45 14.43 -0.21
N PHE A 120 6.95 13.22 -0.40
CA PHE A 120 6.68 12.32 -1.52
C PHE A 120 5.83 11.18 -0.99
N TYR A 121 4.54 11.18 -1.25
CA TYR A 121 3.63 10.17 -0.73
C TYR A 121 3.97 8.78 -1.22
N SER A 122 4.21 7.83 -0.30
CA SER A 122 4.48 6.44 -0.64
C SER A 122 3.22 5.70 -1.07
N VAL A 123 3.01 5.55 -2.38
CA VAL A 123 1.81 4.93 -2.99
C VAL A 123 1.58 3.51 -2.49
N LYS A 124 2.64 2.75 -2.24
CA LYS A 124 2.61 1.39 -1.68
C LYS A 124 1.86 1.25 -0.36
N SER A 125 1.68 2.35 0.38
CA SER A 125 0.94 2.31 1.65
C SER A 125 -0.57 2.27 1.46
N ASN A 126 -1.09 2.93 0.42
CA ASN A 126 -2.48 2.90 -0.02
C ASN A 126 -2.57 3.52 -1.42
N ASP A 127 -2.95 2.74 -2.41
CA ASP A 127 -2.99 3.13 -3.82
C ASP A 127 -4.36 3.60 -4.31
N SER A 128 -5.27 3.93 -3.38
CA SER A 128 -6.58 4.48 -3.70
C SER A 128 -6.45 5.77 -4.52
N LYS A 129 -7.13 5.83 -5.65
CA LYS A 129 -7.09 6.97 -6.57
C LYS A 129 -7.53 8.27 -5.89
N GLU A 130 -8.49 8.18 -5.00
CA GLU A 130 -9.07 9.28 -4.22
C GLU A 130 -8.02 9.90 -3.27
N VAL A 131 -7.21 9.06 -2.63
CA VAL A 131 -6.09 9.51 -1.77
C VAL A 131 -5.03 10.20 -2.63
N ILE A 132 -4.59 9.55 -3.73
CA ILE A 132 -3.55 10.10 -4.62
C ILE A 132 -3.99 11.45 -5.20
N GLN A 133 -5.24 11.56 -5.67
CA GLN A 133 -5.76 12.81 -6.22
C GLN A 133 -5.86 13.92 -5.18
N THR A 134 -6.29 13.61 -3.96
CA THR A 134 -6.36 14.56 -2.85
C THR A 134 -4.95 15.09 -2.55
N LEU A 135 -3.97 14.22 -2.39
CA LEU A 135 -2.58 14.60 -2.13
C LEU A 135 -1.94 15.34 -3.31
N ALA A 136 -2.23 14.94 -4.56
CA ALA A 136 -1.74 15.63 -5.75
C ALA A 136 -2.19 17.10 -5.80
N LYS A 137 -3.45 17.38 -5.38
CA LYS A 137 -4.02 18.74 -5.29
C LYS A 137 -3.42 19.56 -4.17
N LEU A 138 -3.04 18.93 -3.07
CA LEU A 138 -2.30 19.56 -1.97
C LEU A 138 -0.84 19.88 -2.32
N GLY A 139 -0.36 19.44 -3.49
CA GLY A 139 1.02 19.69 -3.92
C GLY A 139 2.02 18.62 -3.47
N THR A 140 1.58 17.54 -2.85
CA THR A 140 2.43 16.39 -2.48
C THR A 140 2.96 15.70 -3.73
N ASP A 141 4.24 15.35 -3.75
CA ASP A 141 4.85 14.51 -4.77
C ASP A 141 4.71 13.02 -4.39
N PHE A 142 5.24 12.08 -5.19
CA PHE A 142 4.92 10.66 -5.04
C PHE A 142 6.16 9.76 -5.09
N ASP A 143 6.27 8.87 -4.10
CA ASP A 143 7.19 7.73 -4.10
C ASP A 143 6.47 6.52 -4.71
N CYS A 144 6.95 6.11 -5.89
CA CYS A 144 6.49 4.93 -6.61
C CYS A 144 7.55 3.83 -6.59
N THR A 145 7.12 2.60 -6.34
CA THR A 145 8.01 1.43 -6.20
C THR A 145 8.01 0.53 -7.44
N SER A 146 7.06 0.73 -8.34
CA SER A 146 6.87 -0.12 -9.52
C SER A 146 6.34 0.64 -10.72
N LYS A 147 6.44 0.00 -11.89
CA LYS A 147 5.79 0.50 -13.12
C LYS A 147 4.29 0.74 -12.93
N GLY A 148 3.58 -0.17 -12.24
CA GLY A 148 2.14 -0.06 -12.01
C GLY A 148 1.78 1.17 -11.18
N GLU A 149 2.54 1.49 -10.13
CA GLU A 149 2.33 2.70 -9.34
C GLU A 149 2.64 3.97 -10.14
N ILE A 150 3.70 3.96 -10.98
CA ILE A 150 4.00 5.08 -11.90
C ILE A 150 2.85 5.28 -12.89
N GLU A 151 2.35 4.20 -13.51
CA GLU A 151 1.19 4.25 -14.43
C GLU A 151 -0.05 4.83 -13.76
N LEU A 152 -0.31 4.40 -12.52
CA LEU A 152 -1.45 4.90 -11.73
C LEU A 152 -1.34 6.41 -11.48
N VAL A 153 -0.20 6.88 -10.98
CA VAL A 153 0.02 8.28 -10.62
C VAL A 153 -0.01 9.19 -11.86
N LEU A 154 0.69 8.80 -12.94
CA LEU A 154 0.65 9.52 -14.22
C LEU A 154 -0.75 9.54 -14.83
N GLY A 155 -1.49 8.42 -14.75
CA GLY A 155 -2.87 8.30 -15.22
C GLY A 155 -3.86 9.23 -14.51
N LEU A 156 -3.52 9.72 -13.33
CA LEU A 156 -4.27 10.72 -12.56
C LEU A 156 -3.84 12.17 -12.87
N GLY A 157 -2.97 12.37 -13.87
CA GLY A 157 -2.56 13.68 -14.36
C GLY A 157 -1.40 14.32 -13.58
N VAL A 158 -0.70 13.57 -12.74
CA VAL A 158 0.50 14.05 -12.05
C VAL A 158 1.68 14.10 -13.02
N SER A 159 2.46 15.20 -13.01
CA SER A 159 3.66 15.34 -13.84
C SER A 159 4.74 14.32 -13.42
N PRO A 160 5.49 13.72 -14.37
CA PRO A 160 6.58 12.80 -14.07
C PRO A 160 7.71 13.39 -13.21
N ASP A 161 7.90 14.72 -13.24
CA ASP A 161 8.89 15.39 -12.39
C ASP A 161 8.50 15.39 -10.90
N ARG A 162 7.25 15.05 -10.57
CA ARG A 162 6.73 14.90 -9.21
C ARG A 162 6.79 13.46 -8.71
N ILE A 163 7.54 12.59 -9.40
CA ILE A 163 7.65 11.16 -9.06
C ILE A 163 9.11 10.80 -8.82
N ILE A 164 9.38 10.14 -7.69
CA ILE A 164 10.60 9.38 -7.46
C ILE A 164 10.29 7.89 -7.60
N TYR A 165 11.10 7.16 -8.39
CA TYR A 165 11.06 5.70 -8.46
C TYR A 165 11.97 5.13 -7.37
N ALA A 166 11.45 5.03 -6.15
CA ALA A 166 12.20 4.71 -4.93
C ALA A 166 12.32 3.20 -4.68
N ASN A 167 12.63 2.42 -5.69
CA ASN A 167 13.00 1.01 -5.56
C ASN A 167 14.46 0.81 -5.98
N PRO A 168 15.39 0.44 -5.07
CA PRO A 168 16.79 0.28 -5.42
C PRO A 168 17.07 -0.81 -6.45
N CYS A 169 16.20 -1.82 -6.55
CA CYS A 169 16.39 -2.98 -7.45
C CYS A 169 15.23 -3.08 -8.45
N LYS A 170 15.42 -2.56 -9.66
CA LYS A 170 14.36 -2.43 -10.67
C LYS A 170 14.50 -3.44 -11.82
N GLN A 171 13.38 -3.87 -12.40
CA GLN A 171 13.39 -4.64 -13.65
C GLN A 171 13.78 -3.74 -14.84
N LEU A 172 14.54 -4.27 -15.80
CA LEU A 172 14.95 -3.53 -17.00
C LEU A 172 13.77 -2.92 -17.76
N SER A 173 12.66 -3.66 -17.90
CA SER A 173 11.44 -3.18 -18.55
C SER A 173 10.79 -2.01 -17.81
N HIS A 174 10.88 -1.99 -16.47
CA HIS A 174 10.36 -0.91 -15.65
C HIS A 174 11.25 0.34 -15.72
N ILE A 175 12.59 0.19 -15.79
CA ILE A 175 13.51 1.32 -16.01
C ILE A 175 13.24 1.95 -17.38
N LYS A 176 13.09 1.14 -18.44
CA LYS A 176 12.72 1.63 -19.79
C LYS A 176 11.38 2.37 -19.79
N TYR A 177 10.40 1.85 -19.05
CA TYR A 177 9.11 2.51 -18.92
C TYR A 177 9.25 3.88 -18.24
N ALA A 178 9.95 3.97 -17.11
CA ALA A 178 10.21 5.22 -16.42
C ALA A 178 10.90 6.24 -17.33
N ALA A 179 11.91 5.80 -18.12
CA ALA A 179 12.58 6.64 -19.12
C ALA A 179 11.61 7.19 -20.16
N SER A 180 10.77 6.32 -20.75
CA SER A 180 9.80 6.71 -21.78
C SER A 180 8.67 7.60 -21.26
N SER A 181 8.36 7.49 -19.97
CA SER A 181 7.32 8.28 -19.28
C SER A 181 7.86 9.58 -18.68
N GLY A 182 9.17 9.85 -18.77
CA GLY A 182 9.79 11.07 -18.28
C GLY A 182 10.11 11.08 -16.78
N VAL A 183 9.94 9.97 -16.06
CA VAL A 183 10.30 9.86 -14.63
C VAL A 183 11.81 9.70 -14.52
N LYS A 184 12.49 10.73 -14.00
CA LYS A 184 13.96 10.80 -13.97
C LYS A 184 14.57 10.45 -12.63
N MET A 185 13.90 10.78 -11.51
CA MET A 185 14.45 10.58 -10.18
C MET A 185 14.27 9.12 -9.74
N MET A 186 15.37 8.47 -9.35
CA MET A 186 15.38 7.06 -8.96
C MET A 186 16.39 6.78 -7.86
N THR A 187 16.14 5.74 -7.04
CA THR A 187 17.10 5.25 -6.06
C THR A 187 17.90 4.05 -6.58
N PHE A 188 19.09 3.83 -6.05
CA PHE A 188 19.93 2.66 -6.29
C PHE A 188 20.82 2.38 -5.07
N ASP A 189 21.37 1.17 -4.97
CA ASP A 189 22.26 0.76 -3.87
C ASP A 189 23.36 -0.24 -4.30
N SER A 190 23.52 -0.45 -5.60
CA SER A 190 24.51 -1.38 -6.15
C SER A 190 25.01 -0.96 -7.53
N GLU A 191 26.17 -1.48 -7.93
CA GLU A 191 26.83 -1.25 -9.21
C GLU A 191 26.04 -1.86 -10.38
N GLU A 192 25.45 -3.05 -10.15
CA GLU A 192 24.61 -3.71 -11.13
C GLU A 192 23.37 -2.88 -11.48
N GLU A 193 22.81 -2.16 -10.52
CA GLU A 193 21.70 -1.26 -10.79
C GLU A 193 22.15 -0.08 -11.66
N LEU A 194 23.32 0.50 -11.39
CA LEU A 194 23.93 1.55 -12.23
C LEU A 194 24.11 1.10 -13.67
N THR A 195 24.66 -0.11 -13.89
CA THR A 195 24.84 -0.70 -15.22
C THR A 195 23.52 -0.80 -15.97
N LYS A 196 22.44 -1.24 -15.32
CA LYS A 196 21.09 -1.30 -15.91
C LYS A 196 20.55 0.08 -16.27
N VAL A 197 20.75 1.05 -15.38
CA VAL A 197 20.30 2.43 -15.60
C VAL A 197 21.08 3.07 -16.74
N ALA A 198 22.41 2.90 -16.82
CA ALA A 198 23.23 3.40 -17.91
C ALA A 198 22.73 2.91 -19.29
N GLN A 199 22.29 1.66 -19.35
CA GLN A 199 21.78 1.05 -20.58
C GLN A 199 20.36 1.49 -20.95
N CYS A 200 19.49 1.72 -19.96
CA CYS A 200 18.05 1.86 -20.16
C CYS A 200 17.53 3.28 -19.96
N HIS A 201 18.22 4.08 -19.13
CA HIS A 201 17.80 5.44 -18.75
C HIS A 201 19.02 6.33 -18.41
N PRO A 202 19.92 6.62 -19.36
CA PRO A 202 21.18 7.34 -19.11
C PRO A 202 20.99 8.78 -18.61
N THR A 203 19.77 9.32 -18.72
CA THR A 203 19.42 10.67 -18.24
C THR A 203 18.75 10.66 -16.86
N ALA A 204 18.74 9.52 -16.19
CA ALA A 204 18.20 9.40 -14.82
C ALA A 204 19.00 10.27 -13.83
N ARG A 205 18.32 10.76 -12.81
CA ARG A 205 18.86 11.46 -11.64
C ARG A 205 18.83 10.50 -10.47
N MET A 206 19.97 9.99 -10.05
CA MET A 206 20.07 8.88 -9.11
C MET A 206 20.33 9.34 -7.68
N LEU A 207 19.68 8.72 -6.71
CA LEU A 207 19.96 8.86 -5.28
C LEU A 207 20.54 7.54 -4.76
N LEU A 208 21.74 7.61 -4.16
CA LEU A 208 22.35 6.45 -3.52
C LEU A 208 21.64 6.16 -2.20
N ARG A 209 20.96 5.03 -2.12
CA ARG A 209 20.36 4.57 -0.87
C ARG A 209 21.40 3.92 0.01
N ILE A 210 21.60 4.48 1.20
CA ILE A 210 22.53 3.95 2.21
C ILE A 210 21.82 3.04 3.20
N LYS A 211 22.56 2.10 3.75
CA LYS A 211 22.12 1.21 4.82
C LYS A 211 22.00 1.98 6.14
N THR A 212 20.95 1.70 6.92
CA THR A 212 20.67 2.32 8.21
C THR A 212 20.42 1.27 9.29
N ASP A 213 20.51 1.64 10.57
CA ASP A 213 20.02 0.80 11.66
C ASP A 213 18.50 0.87 11.76
N ASP A 214 17.84 -0.17 11.29
CA ASP A 214 16.38 -0.37 11.34
C ASP A 214 15.98 -1.52 12.30
N SER A 215 16.86 -1.89 13.23
CA SER A 215 16.68 -3.01 14.17
C SER A 215 15.46 -2.87 15.08
N LYS A 216 14.94 -1.64 15.27
CA LYS A 216 13.77 -1.33 16.09
C LYS A 216 12.56 -0.88 15.25
N SER A 217 12.49 -1.26 13.99
CA SER A 217 11.36 -1.00 13.10
C SER A 217 10.55 -2.26 12.80
N CYS A 218 9.34 -2.08 12.26
CA CYS A 218 8.59 -3.19 11.67
C CYS A 218 9.18 -3.51 10.29
N GLY A 219 9.83 -4.67 10.17
CA GLY A 219 10.50 -5.11 8.94
C GLY A 219 11.89 -4.49 8.74
N HIS A 220 12.89 -5.35 8.76
CA HIS A 220 14.31 -4.97 8.65
C HIS A 220 14.68 -4.74 7.18
N LEU A 221 14.40 -3.56 6.63
CA LEU A 221 14.67 -3.20 5.23
C LEU A 221 16.15 -3.25 4.88
N SER A 222 17.03 -2.91 5.85
CA SER A 222 18.49 -2.91 5.71
C SER A 222 19.10 -4.31 5.59
N SER A 223 18.33 -5.37 5.79
CA SER A 223 18.73 -6.73 5.41
C SER A 223 18.66 -6.98 3.91
N LYS A 224 17.90 -6.16 3.18
CA LYS A 224 17.62 -6.30 1.75
C LYS A 224 18.13 -5.14 0.91
N PHE A 225 18.13 -3.93 1.44
CA PHE A 225 18.42 -2.69 0.73
C PHE A 225 19.44 -1.82 1.45
N GLY A 226 20.09 -0.96 0.67
CA GLY A 226 21.01 0.06 1.13
C GLY A 226 22.46 -0.36 1.04
N ALA A 227 23.29 0.49 0.41
CA ALA A 227 24.74 0.32 0.32
C ALA A 227 25.38 0.47 1.70
N PRO A 228 26.29 -0.42 2.12
CA PRO A 228 27.14 -0.20 3.29
C PRO A 228 27.97 1.07 3.12
N LEU A 229 28.21 1.82 4.19
CA LEU A 229 28.91 3.10 4.11
C LEU A 229 30.31 2.97 3.48
N GLU A 230 31.02 1.89 3.80
CA GLU A 230 32.33 1.57 3.26
C GLU A 230 32.34 1.33 1.74
N ALA A 231 31.21 0.90 1.15
CA ALA A 231 31.07 0.68 -0.28
C ALA A 231 30.65 1.96 -1.05
N CYS A 232 30.09 2.96 -0.35
CA CYS A 232 29.49 4.12 -1.00
C CYS A 232 30.46 4.89 -1.91
N ARG A 233 31.73 5.07 -1.50
CA ARG A 233 32.74 5.75 -2.32
C ARG A 233 32.94 5.01 -3.65
N HIS A 234 33.15 3.71 -3.60
CA HIS A 234 33.35 2.89 -4.79
C HIS A 234 32.15 2.94 -5.73
N ILE A 235 30.94 2.79 -5.20
CA ILE A 235 29.70 2.87 -5.99
C ILE A 235 29.53 4.24 -6.67
N LEU A 236 29.91 5.33 -5.99
CA LEU A 236 29.89 6.69 -6.56
C LEU A 236 30.97 6.85 -7.67
N GLU A 237 32.15 6.27 -7.50
CA GLU A 237 33.19 6.24 -8.53
C GLU A 237 32.73 5.52 -9.79
N GLU A 238 32.09 4.34 -9.64
CA GLU A 238 31.49 3.59 -10.73
C GLU A 238 30.38 4.39 -11.44
N ALA A 239 29.51 5.07 -10.69
CA ALA A 239 28.47 5.93 -11.27
C ALA A 239 29.09 7.01 -12.18
N ARG A 240 30.20 7.62 -11.74
CA ARG A 240 30.94 8.60 -12.53
C ARG A 240 31.54 8.00 -13.80
N GLN A 241 32.15 6.81 -13.72
CA GLN A 241 32.74 6.11 -14.86
C GLN A 241 31.68 5.78 -15.92
N LEU A 242 30.49 5.37 -15.47
CA LEU A 242 29.35 5.08 -16.34
C LEU A 242 28.64 6.35 -16.86
N GLY A 243 29.04 7.54 -16.44
CA GLY A 243 28.41 8.81 -16.82
C GLY A 243 27.01 9.01 -16.24
N ILE A 244 26.67 8.32 -15.15
CA ILE A 244 25.40 8.45 -14.47
C ILE A 244 25.39 9.66 -13.53
N THR A 245 24.33 10.45 -13.61
CA THR A 245 24.14 11.62 -12.76
C THR A 245 23.62 11.18 -11.36
N VAL A 246 24.49 11.23 -10.37
CA VAL A 246 24.07 11.08 -8.97
C VAL A 246 23.80 12.47 -8.40
N VAL A 247 22.57 12.68 -7.86
CA VAL A 247 22.10 13.97 -7.36
C VAL A 247 21.91 13.99 -5.85
N GLY A 248 22.10 12.86 -5.16
CA GLY A 248 21.88 12.86 -3.72
C GLY A 248 21.98 11.49 -3.07
N VAL A 249 21.57 11.48 -1.82
CA VAL A 249 21.56 10.30 -0.94
C VAL A 249 20.14 10.07 -0.45
N SER A 250 19.75 8.82 -0.30
CA SER A 250 18.52 8.42 0.37
C SER A 250 18.80 7.41 1.48
N PHE A 251 17.91 7.38 2.48
CA PHE A 251 17.87 6.33 3.48
C PHE A 251 16.45 6.06 3.95
N HIS A 252 16.24 4.94 4.65
CA HIS A 252 14.94 4.65 5.23
C HIS A 252 15.13 3.87 6.55
N VAL A 253 14.71 4.45 7.67
CA VAL A 253 14.87 3.89 9.03
C VAL A 253 13.90 2.74 9.37
N GLY A 254 13.11 2.30 8.39
CA GLY A 254 12.09 1.26 8.54
C GLY A 254 10.73 1.80 8.97
N SER A 255 9.67 1.04 8.68
CA SER A 255 8.30 1.42 9.04
C SER A 255 8.09 1.36 10.54
N ARG A 256 7.36 2.34 11.12
CA ARG A 256 7.08 2.42 12.57
C ARG A 256 8.35 2.35 13.41
N SER A 257 9.38 3.10 13.03
CA SER A 257 10.62 3.17 13.78
C SER A 257 10.37 3.68 15.21
N LYS A 258 10.75 2.89 16.21
CA LYS A 258 10.66 3.26 17.63
C LYS A 258 11.96 3.91 18.15
N ASN A 259 12.94 4.13 17.27
CA ASN A 259 14.27 4.62 17.63
C ASN A 259 14.59 5.97 16.98
N LEU A 260 14.46 7.04 17.73
CA LEU A 260 14.82 8.39 17.27
C LEU A 260 16.30 8.51 16.88
N ALA A 261 17.21 7.77 17.55
CA ALA A 261 18.63 7.79 17.23
C ALA A 261 18.94 7.24 15.82
N SER A 262 18.05 6.43 15.23
CA SER A 262 18.23 5.97 13.85
C SER A 262 18.18 7.13 12.85
N PHE A 263 17.32 8.14 13.05
CA PHE A 263 17.31 9.35 12.22
C PHE A 263 18.57 10.19 12.43
N THR A 264 19.01 10.38 13.70
CA THR A 264 20.23 11.11 14.01
C THR A 264 21.44 10.52 13.29
N GLN A 265 21.62 9.20 13.39
CA GLN A 265 22.77 8.53 12.77
C GLN A 265 22.64 8.53 11.23
N ALA A 266 21.45 8.24 10.69
CA ALA A 266 21.24 8.18 9.26
C ALA A 266 21.47 9.54 8.56
N ILE A 267 21.07 10.65 9.17
CA ILE A 267 21.35 12.00 8.64
C ILE A 267 22.83 12.31 8.66
N ALA A 268 23.55 11.94 9.73
CA ALA A 268 25.00 12.13 9.83
C ALA A 268 25.76 11.27 8.79
N ASP A 269 25.36 10.01 8.62
CA ASP A 269 25.92 9.09 7.62
C ASP A 269 25.65 9.59 6.20
N ALA A 270 24.42 10.03 5.93
CA ALA A 270 24.04 10.61 4.65
C ALA A 270 24.86 11.86 4.32
N HIS A 271 25.14 12.71 5.31
CA HIS A 271 26.00 13.88 5.13
C HIS A 271 27.42 13.46 4.74
N THR A 272 28.00 12.43 5.38
CA THR A 272 29.34 11.92 5.05
C THR A 272 29.39 11.42 3.61
N VAL A 273 28.39 10.64 3.16
CA VAL A 273 28.30 10.14 1.78
C VAL A 273 28.04 11.28 0.80
N PHE A 274 27.28 12.29 1.20
CA PHE A 274 27.01 13.48 0.41
C PHE A 274 28.31 14.26 0.11
N GLN A 275 29.17 14.45 1.12
CA GLN A 275 30.47 15.08 0.96
C GLN A 275 31.39 14.24 0.05
N THR A 276 31.40 12.92 0.20
CA THR A 276 32.12 12.01 -0.69
C THR A 276 31.67 12.18 -2.15
N GLY A 277 30.36 12.31 -2.39
CA GLY A 277 29.82 12.56 -3.73
C GLY A 277 30.33 13.88 -4.32
N ILE A 278 30.36 14.95 -3.53
CA ILE A 278 30.91 16.26 -3.94
C ILE A 278 32.40 16.15 -4.30
N GLU A 279 33.21 15.50 -3.46
CA GLU A 279 34.64 15.26 -3.70
C GLU A 279 34.87 14.53 -5.04
N LEU A 280 34.00 13.58 -5.39
CA LEU A 280 34.04 12.82 -6.63
C LEU A 280 33.47 13.58 -7.82
N GLY A 281 32.97 14.80 -7.63
CA GLY A 281 32.47 15.68 -8.69
C GLY A 281 31.01 15.45 -9.07
N HIS A 282 30.21 14.79 -8.22
CA HIS A 282 28.77 14.71 -8.35
C HIS A 282 28.08 16.00 -7.90
N HIS A 283 26.97 16.37 -8.53
CA HIS A 283 26.13 17.50 -8.13
C HIS A 283 25.08 17.07 -7.11
N MET A 284 25.52 16.96 -5.86
CA MET A 284 24.67 16.53 -4.76
C MET A 284 23.70 17.65 -4.35
N GLN A 285 22.39 17.44 -4.55
CA GLN A 285 21.35 18.46 -4.38
C GLN A 285 20.11 17.97 -3.60
N VAL A 286 19.96 16.64 -3.40
CA VAL A 286 18.78 16.05 -2.80
C VAL A 286 19.18 15.15 -1.64
N LEU A 287 18.55 15.35 -0.48
CA LEU A 287 18.57 14.38 0.62
C LEU A 287 17.16 13.82 0.80
N ASP A 288 17.02 12.51 0.64
CA ASP A 288 15.80 11.78 0.91
C ASP A 288 15.91 11.06 2.26
N ILE A 289 15.12 11.49 3.24
CA ILE A 289 15.13 10.93 4.60
C ILE A 289 14.17 9.74 4.76
N GLY A 290 13.59 9.26 3.65
CA GLY A 290 12.70 8.12 3.62
C GLY A 290 11.40 8.30 4.39
N GLY A 291 10.88 7.18 4.86
CA GLY A 291 9.65 7.12 5.65
C GLY A 291 9.90 6.68 7.10
N GLY A 292 8.89 6.05 7.70
CA GLY A 292 8.94 5.54 9.07
C GLY A 292 8.08 6.33 10.05
N PHE A 293 7.47 7.42 9.61
CA PHE A 293 6.62 8.30 10.41
C PHE A 293 5.33 7.60 10.86
N PRO A 294 4.89 7.81 12.13
CA PRO A 294 3.69 7.18 12.66
C PRO A 294 2.42 7.75 12.02
N GLY A 295 1.38 6.92 11.90
CA GLY A 295 0.10 7.32 11.31
C GLY A 295 -1.02 7.52 12.34
N ILE A 296 -0.77 7.22 13.62
CA ILE A 296 -1.74 7.37 14.73
C ILE A 296 -1.25 8.42 15.73
N GLU A 297 -2.18 9.08 16.41
CA GLU A 297 -1.86 10.20 17.33
C GLU A 297 -1.16 9.73 18.61
N ASP A 298 -1.52 8.56 19.15
CA ASP A 298 -0.96 7.99 20.38
C ASP A 298 0.30 7.13 20.14
N ALA A 299 0.97 7.32 19.00
CA ALA A 299 2.22 6.63 18.69
C ALA A 299 3.37 7.05 19.61
N GLN A 300 4.26 6.10 19.88
CA GLN A 300 5.50 6.35 20.64
C GLN A 300 6.71 5.83 19.83
N PRO A 301 7.64 6.69 19.46
CA PRO A 301 7.63 8.17 19.60
C PRO A 301 6.52 8.82 18.74
N SER A 302 6.11 10.04 19.12
CA SER A 302 5.15 10.84 18.35
C SER A 302 5.78 11.40 17.07
N PHE A 303 4.93 11.92 16.16
CA PHE A 303 5.43 12.55 14.94
C PHE A 303 6.20 13.84 15.25
N GLU A 304 5.76 14.60 16.25
CA GLU A 304 6.40 15.82 16.72
C GLU A 304 7.79 15.55 17.31
N GLU A 305 7.93 14.49 18.10
CA GLU A 305 9.22 14.07 18.66
C GLU A 305 10.20 13.67 17.56
N MET A 306 9.72 12.92 16.53
CA MET A 306 10.52 12.59 15.35
C MET A 306 10.90 13.84 14.56
N GLY A 307 9.94 14.74 14.33
CA GLY A 307 10.14 15.99 13.62
C GLY A 307 11.17 16.90 14.29
N ALA A 308 11.14 16.98 15.62
CA ALA A 308 12.11 17.75 16.38
C ALA A 308 13.55 17.21 16.20
N VAL A 309 13.73 15.88 16.25
CA VAL A 309 15.04 15.25 16.03
C VAL A 309 15.51 15.46 14.59
N VAL A 310 14.65 15.20 13.61
CA VAL A 310 14.96 15.41 12.19
C VAL A 310 15.36 16.86 11.94
N THR A 311 14.58 17.83 12.42
CA THR A 311 14.85 19.26 12.25
C THR A 311 16.19 19.66 12.88
N SER A 312 16.48 19.17 14.09
CA SER A 312 17.76 19.44 14.79
C SER A 312 18.95 18.93 13.98
N GLU A 313 18.88 17.68 13.48
CA GLU A 313 19.99 17.08 12.72
C GLU A 313 20.13 17.70 11.31
N LEU A 314 19.03 18.10 10.69
CA LEU A 314 19.07 18.83 9.43
C LEU A 314 19.69 20.21 9.59
N CYS A 315 19.41 20.94 10.67
CA CYS A 315 20.06 22.23 10.95
C CYS A 315 21.57 22.08 11.16
N LYS A 316 22.02 20.97 11.73
CA LYS A 316 23.43 20.67 11.99
C LYS A 316 24.21 20.26 10.74
N HIS A 317 23.64 19.37 9.91
CA HIS A 317 24.34 18.73 8.78
C HIS A 317 23.97 19.35 7.41
N PHE A 318 22.76 19.87 7.26
CA PHE A 318 22.22 20.48 6.05
C PHE A 318 21.51 21.80 6.41
N PRO A 319 22.27 22.83 6.84
CA PRO A 319 21.68 24.10 7.28
C PRO A 319 20.88 24.78 6.16
N GLU A 320 20.00 25.72 6.53
CA GLU A 320 19.27 26.52 5.57
C GLU A 320 20.22 27.26 4.62
N GLY A 321 19.86 27.35 3.36
CA GLY A 321 20.70 27.97 2.34
C GLY A 321 21.83 27.11 1.81
N CYS A 322 22.03 25.87 2.27
CA CYS A 322 23.05 24.96 1.73
C CYS A 322 22.78 24.47 0.30
N GLY A 323 21.62 24.80 -0.29
CA GLY A 323 21.25 24.41 -1.66
C GLY A 323 20.79 22.96 -1.82
N VAL A 324 20.51 22.27 -0.72
CA VAL A 324 20.02 20.87 -0.72
C VAL A 324 18.51 20.87 -0.48
N GLU A 325 17.78 20.23 -1.39
CA GLU A 325 16.36 19.91 -1.24
C GLU A 325 16.22 18.70 -0.33
N ILE A 326 15.40 18.82 0.71
CA ILE A 326 15.12 17.71 1.63
C ILE A 326 13.76 17.15 1.28
N ILE A 327 13.70 15.84 1.02
CA ILE A 327 12.45 15.12 0.74
C ILE A 327 12.27 13.98 1.75
N ALA A 328 11.04 13.53 1.91
CA ALA A 328 10.68 12.37 2.72
C ALA A 328 9.63 11.52 2.02
N GLU A 329 9.52 10.26 2.41
CA GLU A 329 8.59 9.26 1.83
C GLU A 329 7.47 8.86 2.83
N PRO A 330 6.66 9.79 3.37
CA PRO A 330 5.56 9.45 4.28
C PRO A 330 4.48 8.67 3.54
N GLY A 331 4.18 7.47 4.00
CA GLY A 331 3.06 6.66 3.50
C GLY A 331 2.00 6.49 4.59
N ARG A 332 2.29 5.63 5.55
CA ARG A 332 1.46 5.34 6.73
C ARG A 332 0.95 6.59 7.43
N PHE A 333 1.77 7.60 7.57
CA PHE A 333 1.44 8.88 8.21
C PHE A 333 0.13 9.48 7.66
N TYR A 334 -0.06 9.47 6.35
CA TYR A 334 -1.20 10.08 5.69
C TYR A 334 -2.50 9.30 5.80
N VAL A 335 -2.42 7.96 5.82
CA VAL A 335 -3.60 7.13 5.53
C VAL A 335 -4.08 6.27 6.69
N THR A 336 -3.23 6.00 7.69
CA THR A 336 -3.59 5.06 8.77
C THR A 336 -4.89 5.46 9.44
N SER A 337 -4.99 6.69 9.97
CA SER A 337 -6.15 7.18 10.73
C SER A 337 -7.35 7.53 9.85
N ALA A 338 -7.14 7.70 8.54
CA ALA A 338 -8.21 8.08 7.61
C ALA A 338 -9.19 6.94 7.31
N PHE A 339 -8.85 5.68 7.57
CA PHE A 339 -9.68 4.53 7.18
C PHE A 339 -10.19 3.77 8.40
N THR A 340 -11.48 3.47 8.36
CA THR A 340 -12.19 2.70 9.39
C THR A 340 -12.99 1.60 8.70
N ALA A 341 -12.82 0.33 9.14
CA ALA A 341 -13.61 -0.81 8.64
C ALA A 341 -14.72 -1.19 9.60
N ALA A 342 -15.85 -1.61 9.04
CA ALA A 342 -16.95 -2.25 9.73
C ALA A 342 -17.10 -3.69 9.23
N LEU A 343 -16.96 -4.65 10.14
CA LEU A 343 -17.07 -6.09 9.86
C LEU A 343 -18.25 -6.68 10.61
N ASN A 344 -18.95 -7.60 9.95
CA ASN A 344 -20.09 -8.30 10.52
C ASN A 344 -19.67 -9.65 11.10
N VAL A 345 -20.24 -10.03 12.25
CA VAL A 345 -20.09 -11.37 12.83
C VAL A 345 -20.94 -12.34 12.04
N ILE A 346 -20.32 -13.18 11.21
CA ILE A 346 -21.00 -14.17 10.37
C ILE A 346 -21.23 -15.51 11.06
N ALA A 347 -20.40 -15.83 12.07
CA ALA A 347 -20.55 -17.05 12.86
C ALA A 347 -19.93 -16.89 14.24
N LYS A 348 -20.38 -17.71 15.21
CA LYS A 348 -19.73 -17.82 16.53
C LYS A 348 -19.65 -19.27 17.00
N LYS A 349 -18.63 -19.58 17.79
CA LYS A 349 -18.47 -20.86 18.45
C LYS A 349 -18.04 -20.64 19.90
N THR A 350 -18.77 -21.20 20.84
CA THR A 350 -18.40 -21.17 22.27
C THR A 350 -17.60 -22.40 22.63
N ILE A 351 -16.45 -22.20 23.25
CA ILE A 351 -15.61 -23.25 23.81
C ILE A 351 -15.74 -23.19 25.33
N VAL A 352 -16.04 -24.32 25.93
CA VAL A 352 -16.08 -24.47 27.39
C VAL A 352 -14.91 -25.35 27.78
N GLU A 353 -13.87 -24.76 28.36
CA GLU A 353 -12.70 -25.48 28.83
C GLU A 353 -12.97 -25.98 30.26
N ASN A 354 -13.13 -27.28 30.39
CA ASN A 354 -13.37 -27.96 31.65
C ASN A 354 -12.07 -28.66 32.09
N TRP A 355 -11.20 -27.93 32.78
CA TRP A 355 -9.97 -28.52 33.33
C TRP A 355 -10.28 -28.89 34.80
N SER A 356 -10.04 -30.14 35.14
CA SER A 356 -10.41 -30.78 36.45
C SER A 356 -9.90 -30.08 37.72
N LYS A 357 -9.21 -28.95 37.61
CA LYS A 357 -8.68 -28.18 38.75
C LYS A 357 -8.90 -26.65 38.65
N HIS A 358 -9.61 -26.14 37.61
CA HIS A 358 -9.85 -24.69 37.41
C HIS A 358 -11.32 -24.40 37.16
N PRO A 359 -11.81 -23.19 37.50
CA PRO A 359 -13.19 -22.80 37.17
C PRO A 359 -13.42 -22.89 35.67
N ILE A 360 -14.62 -23.30 35.26
CA ILE A 360 -15.07 -23.39 33.88
C ILE A 360 -14.80 -22.03 33.20
N ARG A 361 -13.94 -22.00 32.21
CA ARG A 361 -13.67 -20.81 31.37
C ARG A 361 -14.46 -20.93 30.07
N LYS A 362 -15.32 -19.93 29.85
CA LYS A 362 -16.01 -19.75 28.57
C LYS A 362 -15.12 -18.89 27.67
N LYS A 363 -14.64 -19.42 26.54
CA LYS A 363 -13.98 -18.69 25.46
C LYS A 363 -14.88 -18.67 24.23
N ILE A 364 -14.92 -17.55 23.50
CA ILE A 364 -15.79 -17.42 22.33
C ILE A 364 -14.93 -17.15 21.09
N MET A 365 -15.19 -17.88 20.02
CA MET A 365 -14.66 -17.62 18.69
C MET A 365 -15.70 -16.90 17.86
N TYR A 366 -15.35 -15.78 17.28
CA TYR A 366 -16.15 -15.04 16.30
C TYR A 366 -15.48 -15.11 14.94
N TYR A 367 -16.28 -15.33 13.91
CA TYR A 367 -15.86 -15.32 12.52
C TYR A 367 -16.43 -14.07 11.86
N LEU A 368 -15.58 -13.30 11.22
CA LEU A 368 -15.90 -12.02 10.59
C LEU A 368 -15.80 -12.14 9.07
N ASN A 369 -16.52 -11.30 8.36
CA ASN A 369 -16.57 -11.32 6.89
C ASN A 369 -15.41 -10.57 6.19
N ASP A 370 -14.29 -10.40 6.88
CA ASP A 370 -12.98 -10.08 6.33
C ASP A 370 -11.91 -10.58 7.31
N GLY A 371 -10.63 -10.60 6.91
CA GLY A 371 -9.56 -11.17 7.72
C GLY A 371 -8.16 -10.86 7.20
N ILE A 372 -7.19 -11.68 7.62
CA ILE A 372 -5.77 -11.51 7.27
C ILE A 372 -5.52 -11.65 5.77
N PHE A 373 -6.28 -12.47 5.07
CA PHE A 373 -6.16 -12.61 3.62
C PHE A 373 -6.88 -11.50 2.84
N GLY A 374 -7.67 -10.68 3.54
CA GLY A 374 -8.27 -9.44 3.06
C GLY A 374 -7.54 -8.20 3.60
N SER A 375 -8.32 -7.27 4.13
CA SER A 375 -7.83 -5.94 4.53
C SER A 375 -6.98 -5.93 5.81
N PHE A 376 -6.84 -7.05 6.50
CA PHE A 376 -6.01 -7.19 7.70
C PHE A 376 -4.67 -7.89 7.43
N ASN A 377 -4.24 -7.97 6.18
CA ASN A 377 -3.00 -8.63 5.77
C ASN A 377 -1.75 -8.05 6.45
N PHE A 378 -1.76 -6.75 6.78
CA PHE A 378 -0.67 -6.08 7.50
C PHE A 378 -0.35 -6.75 8.85
N LEU A 379 -1.28 -7.46 9.47
CA LEU A 379 -1.06 -8.19 10.73
C LEU A 379 -0.09 -9.37 10.60
N LEU A 380 0.25 -9.81 9.37
CA LEU A 380 1.27 -10.83 9.14
C LEU A 380 2.70 -10.33 9.39
N PHE A 381 2.92 -9.02 9.32
CA PHE A 381 4.25 -8.41 9.42
C PHE A 381 4.31 -7.21 10.39
N GLU A 382 3.20 -6.92 11.08
CA GLU A 382 3.13 -5.82 12.06
C GLU A 382 2.57 -6.31 13.39
N GLU A 383 3.01 -5.68 14.49
CA GLU A 383 2.38 -5.90 15.80
C GLU A 383 0.91 -5.45 15.76
N ASN A 384 0.04 -6.31 16.29
CA ASN A 384 -1.39 -6.02 16.37
C ASN A 384 -1.66 -4.95 17.44
N HIS A 385 -2.17 -3.79 17.00
CA HIS A 385 -2.54 -2.66 17.86
C HIS A 385 -4.03 -2.32 17.77
N LEU A 386 -4.80 -3.16 17.10
CA LEU A 386 -6.22 -2.94 16.87
C LEU A 386 -7.02 -3.02 18.17
N LYS A 387 -8.02 -2.15 18.26
CA LYS A 387 -9.01 -2.14 19.35
C LYS A 387 -10.39 -2.19 18.71
N PRO A 388 -11.04 -3.37 18.67
CA PRO A 388 -12.36 -3.48 18.07
C PRO A 388 -13.38 -2.70 18.90
N LEU A 389 -14.21 -1.90 18.24
CA LEU A 389 -15.32 -1.17 18.83
C LEU A 389 -16.63 -1.87 18.46
N ILE A 390 -17.55 -1.98 19.42
CA ILE A 390 -18.86 -2.57 19.20
C ILE A 390 -19.87 -1.45 19.01
N ILE A 391 -20.61 -1.48 17.89
CA ILE A 391 -21.65 -0.51 17.62
C ILE A 391 -23.03 -1.05 18.06
N HIS A 392 -23.84 -0.15 18.61
CA HIS A 392 -25.26 -0.37 18.97
C HIS A 392 -25.56 -1.34 20.13
N LYS A 393 -24.57 -1.74 20.95
CA LYS A 393 -24.89 -2.38 22.22
C LYS A 393 -24.68 -1.42 23.40
N ALA A 394 -25.68 -1.24 24.21
CA ALA A 394 -25.52 -0.59 25.52
C ALA A 394 -24.65 -1.51 26.40
N CYS A 395 -23.33 -1.38 26.27
CA CYS A 395 -22.35 -2.31 26.85
C CYS A 395 -22.09 -2.06 28.35
N LEU A 396 -22.91 -1.26 29.07
CA LEU A 396 -22.58 -0.74 30.39
C LEU A 396 -22.62 -1.75 31.54
N ALA A 397 -23.01 -3.03 31.31
CA ALA A 397 -23.05 -4.03 32.38
C ALA A 397 -22.89 -5.49 31.91
N GLN A 398 -22.27 -5.76 30.78
CA GLN A 398 -22.12 -7.14 30.28
C GLN A 398 -20.80 -7.76 30.74
N SER A 399 -20.83 -9.06 31.10
CA SER A 399 -19.63 -9.85 31.37
C SER A 399 -18.76 -9.92 30.10
N LEU A 400 -17.47 -9.68 30.25
CA LEU A 400 -16.49 -9.84 29.18
C LEU A 400 -15.99 -11.29 29.15
N TYR A 401 -15.82 -11.82 27.95
CA TYR A 401 -15.30 -13.18 27.71
C TYR A 401 -14.03 -13.09 26.88
N PRO A 402 -12.99 -13.89 27.20
CA PRO A 402 -11.87 -14.09 26.32
C PRO A 402 -12.37 -14.55 24.94
N SER A 403 -11.98 -13.84 23.90
CA SER A 403 -12.52 -14.06 22.55
C SER A 403 -11.41 -14.10 21.52
N THR A 404 -11.61 -14.91 20.46
CA THR A 404 -10.74 -14.95 19.29
C THR A 404 -11.52 -14.46 18.08
N LEU A 405 -10.96 -13.54 17.32
CA LEU A 405 -11.52 -13.02 16.06
C LEU A 405 -10.84 -13.68 14.88
N TRP A 406 -11.61 -14.38 14.06
CA TRP A 406 -11.18 -15.07 12.85
C TRP A 406 -11.74 -14.37 11.62
N GLY A 407 -10.98 -14.39 10.52
CA GLY A 407 -11.50 -14.06 9.20
C GLY A 407 -12.35 -15.19 8.62
N GLN A 408 -12.78 -14.97 7.36
CA GLN A 408 -13.76 -15.84 6.68
C GLN A 408 -13.12 -16.96 5.84
N THR A 409 -11.79 -16.96 5.66
CA THR A 409 -11.13 -17.93 4.79
C THR A 409 -10.97 -19.30 5.47
N LEU A 410 -10.67 -20.32 4.68
CA LEU A 410 -10.42 -21.68 5.21
C LEU A 410 -8.99 -21.88 5.73
N ASP A 411 -8.15 -20.84 5.72
CA ASP A 411 -6.80 -20.94 6.25
C ASP A 411 -6.77 -20.85 7.78
N GLY A 412 -6.04 -21.75 8.43
CA GLY A 412 -5.90 -21.80 9.88
C GLY A 412 -5.15 -20.61 10.51
N ASN A 413 -4.49 -19.79 9.70
CA ASN A 413 -3.81 -18.56 10.14
C ASN A 413 -4.67 -17.32 9.99
N ASP A 414 -5.91 -17.42 9.47
CA ASP A 414 -6.79 -16.27 9.27
C ASP A 414 -7.37 -15.76 10.60
N LYS A 415 -6.47 -15.40 11.51
CA LYS A 415 -6.77 -14.94 12.86
C LYS A 415 -6.40 -13.47 13.04
N ILE A 416 -7.42 -12.60 13.15
CA ILE A 416 -7.25 -11.17 13.33
C ILE A 416 -6.74 -10.83 14.73
N MET A 417 -7.36 -11.43 15.75
CA MET A 417 -6.99 -11.19 17.16
C MET A 417 -7.20 -12.46 17.99
N ASP A 418 -6.38 -12.63 19.01
CA ASP A 418 -6.57 -13.66 20.04
C ASP A 418 -6.66 -13.03 21.42
N ASP A 419 -7.39 -13.71 22.29
CA ASP A 419 -7.56 -13.38 23.72
C ASP A 419 -8.05 -11.94 23.99
N VAL A 420 -8.86 -11.38 23.06
CA VAL A 420 -9.50 -10.08 23.25
C VAL A 420 -10.73 -10.21 24.16
N ALA A 421 -10.84 -9.31 25.15
CA ALA A 421 -11.99 -9.30 26.07
C ALA A 421 -13.19 -8.59 25.42
N LEU A 422 -14.23 -9.35 25.06
CA LEU A 422 -15.45 -8.84 24.44
C LEU A 422 -16.69 -9.30 25.21
N PRO A 423 -17.77 -8.50 25.22
CA PRO A 423 -19.08 -8.99 25.64
C PRO A 423 -19.57 -10.07 24.66
N GLU A 424 -20.55 -10.85 25.05
CA GLU A 424 -21.10 -11.85 24.14
C GLU A 424 -21.82 -11.20 22.96
N LEU A 425 -21.24 -11.36 21.77
CA LEU A 425 -21.79 -10.91 20.50
C LEU A 425 -22.71 -11.98 19.90
N GLN A 426 -23.64 -11.53 19.04
CA GLN A 426 -24.50 -12.39 18.25
C GLN A 426 -24.08 -12.34 16.77
N VAL A 427 -24.46 -13.36 16.01
CA VAL A 427 -24.36 -13.32 14.55
C VAL A 427 -25.19 -12.13 14.04
N GLY A 428 -24.58 -11.33 13.18
CA GLY A 428 -25.15 -10.08 12.69
C GLY A 428 -24.73 -8.83 13.48
N ASP A 429 -24.03 -8.95 14.62
CA ASP A 429 -23.42 -7.80 15.29
C ASP A 429 -22.23 -7.25 14.47
N TRP A 430 -21.93 -5.97 14.65
CA TRP A 430 -20.85 -5.29 13.94
C TRP A 430 -19.69 -4.94 14.86
N LEU A 431 -18.48 -5.15 14.36
CA LEU A 431 -17.23 -4.71 14.95
C LEU A 431 -16.59 -3.66 14.04
N VAL A 432 -16.14 -2.56 14.62
CA VAL A 432 -15.49 -1.46 13.92
C VAL A 432 -14.01 -1.42 14.29
N PHE A 433 -13.15 -1.33 13.28
CA PHE A 433 -11.70 -1.25 13.40
C PHE A 433 -11.23 0.06 12.80
N ARG A 434 -10.64 0.92 13.64
CA ARG A 434 -10.03 2.19 13.23
C ARG A 434 -8.56 2.00 12.87
N ASN A 435 -7.98 3.01 12.23
CA ASN A 435 -6.55 3.08 11.93
C ASN A 435 -6.03 1.94 11.03
N ILE A 436 -6.80 1.58 10.02
CA ILE A 436 -6.46 0.47 9.12
C ILE A 436 -6.13 0.92 7.69
N GLY A 437 -5.86 2.21 7.44
CA GLY A 437 -5.65 2.72 6.08
C GLY A 437 -4.31 2.36 5.44
N ALA A 438 -3.30 1.97 6.23
CA ALA A 438 -1.99 1.66 5.70
C ALA A 438 -1.79 0.16 5.51
N TYR A 439 -1.36 -0.24 4.31
CA TYR A 439 -1.06 -1.64 3.93
C TYR A 439 -2.26 -2.60 4.10
N SER A 440 -3.47 -2.08 4.06
CA SER A 440 -4.70 -2.87 4.07
C SER A 440 -5.23 -3.08 2.64
N VAL A 441 -5.37 -2.01 1.87
CA VAL A 441 -5.90 -2.05 0.51
C VAL A 441 -4.92 -2.71 -0.45
N THR A 442 -3.66 -2.28 -0.41
CA THR A 442 -2.59 -2.71 -1.33
C THR A 442 -2.13 -4.15 -1.14
N THR A 443 -2.38 -4.75 0.02
CA THR A 443 -1.95 -6.12 0.35
C THR A 443 -3.09 -7.14 0.37
N THR A 444 -4.33 -6.71 0.13
CA THR A 444 -5.50 -7.59 0.04
C THR A 444 -5.31 -8.65 -1.05
N THR A 445 -5.69 -9.88 -0.74
CA THR A 445 -5.66 -11.02 -1.66
C THR A 445 -7.08 -11.43 -2.06
N LEU A 446 -7.19 -12.24 -3.11
CA LEU A 446 -8.45 -12.88 -3.53
C LEU A 446 -8.53 -14.35 -3.10
N PHE A 447 -7.87 -14.71 -2.00
CA PHE A 447 -7.86 -16.09 -1.52
C PHE A 447 -9.28 -16.57 -1.22
N ASN A 448 -9.58 -17.83 -1.57
CA ASN A 448 -10.92 -18.43 -1.60
C ASN A 448 -11.94 -17.68 -2.46
N ALA A 449 -11.50 -16.84 -3.40
CA ALA A 449 -12.32 -16.00 -4.27
C ALA A 449 -13.21 -14.96 -3.53
N PHE A 450 -12.84 -14.59 -2.30
CA PHE A 450 -13.46 -13.45 -1.63
C PHE A 450 -13.06 -12.15 -2.31
N THR A 451 -14.00 -11.22 -2.42
CA THR A 451 -13.76 -9.90 -3.03
C THR A 451 -13.19 -8.92 -2.01
N ALA A 452 -12.43 -7.95 -2.50
CA ALA A 452 -11.97 -6.85 -1.65
C ALA A 452 -13.17 -6.07 -1.09
N MET A 453 -13.04 -5.62 0.15
CA MET A 453 -14.02 -4.81 0.84
C MET A 453 -14.27 -3.49 0.09
N PRO A 454 -15.54 -3.07 -0.14
CA PRO A 454 -15.83 -1.77 -0.74
C PRO A 454 -15.42 -0.62 0.19
N ILE A 455 -14.90 0.46 -0.41
CA ILE A 455 -14.46 1.66 0.30
C ILE A 455 -15.33 2.83 -0.09
N TYR A 456 -15.86 3.54 0.90
CA TYR A 456 -16.65 4.75 0.75
C TYR A 456 -15.82 5.95 1.13
N PHE A 457 -15.40 6.74 0.14
CA PHE A 457 -14.58 7.92 0.35
C PHE A 457 -15.47 9.12 0.66
N LEU A 458 -15.13 9.83 1.73
CA LEU A 458 -15.86 10.98 2.24
C LEU A 458 -14.96 12.21 2.26
N LEU A 459 -15.51 13.37 1.92
CA LEU A 459 -14.83 14.66 2.02
C LEU A 459 -15.83 15.75 2.31
N HIS A 460 -15.51 16.65 3.24
CA HIS A 460 -16.35 17.82 3.48
C HIS A 460 -16.34 18.77 2.30
N LYS A 461 -17.51 19.32 1.95
CA LYS A 461 -17.69 20.25 0.83
C LYS A 461 -16.82 21.48 0.96
N ASP A 462 -16.67 22.00 2.18
CA ASP A 462 -15.83 23.17 2.45
C ASP A 462 -14.35 22.87 2.21
N THR A 463 -13.87 21.69 2.63
CA THR A 463 -12.51 21.22 2.37
C THR A 463 -12.29 21.05 0.85
N TRP A 464 -13.25 20.47 0.14
CA TRP A 464 -13.19 20.33 -1.31
C TRP A 464 -13.09 21.70 -2.02
N THR A 465 -13.91 22.66 -1.60
CA THR A 465 -13.90 24.02 -2.15
C THR A 465 -12.58 24.72 -1.88
N ALA A 466 -12.03 24.56 -0.67
CA ALA A 466 -10.72 25.12 -0.29
C ALA A 466 -9.56 24.55 -1.12
N LEU A 467 -9.68 23.31 -1.63
CA LEU A 467 -8.71 22.72 -2.55
C LEU A 467 -8.78 23.27 -3.99
N GLY A 468 -9.65 24.27 -4.24
CA GLY A 468 -9.77 24.95 -5.54
C GLY A 468 -10.35 24.08 -6.65
N VAL A 469 -11.13 23.05 -6.30
CA VAL A 469 -11.76 22.18 -7.29
C VAL A 469 -13.18 22.68 -7.59
N PRO A 470 -13.52 23.02 -8.84
CA PRO A 470 -14.89 23.39 -9.18
C PRO A 470 -15.83 22.22 -8.91
N LEU A 471 -16.92 22.49 -8.20
CA LEU A 471 -18.06 21.55 -8.16
C LEU A 471 -18.60 21.46 -9.58
N THR A 472 -18.37 20.34 -10.26
CA THR A 472 -19.13 20.08 -11.50
C THR A 472 -20.58 19.92 -11.09
N PRO A 473 -21.51 20.77 -11.65
CA PRO A 473 -22.91 20.64 -11.29
C PRO A 473 -23.39 19.25 -11.71
N ASN A 474 -24.03 18.53 -10.78
CA ASN A 474 -24.81 17.34 -11.11
C ASN A 474 -25.79 17.72 -12.23
N LYS A 475 -25.56 17.25 -13.44
CA LYS A 475 -26.60 17.24 -14.45
C LYS A 475 -27.55 16.09 -14.07
N HIS A 476 -28.71 16.50 -13.55
CA HIS A 476 -29.86 15.63 -13.32
C HIS A 476 -30.23 14.79 -14.53
#